data_458782d1e73f283d10472a0926a03367
#
_entry.id   458782d1e73f283d10472a0926a03367
#
_cell.length_a   1.000
_cell.length_b   1.000
_cell.length_c   1.000
_cell.angle_alpha   90.00
_cell.angle_beta   90.00
_cell.angle_gamma   90.00
#
_symmetry.space_group_name_H-M   'P 1'
#
loop_
_entity.id
_entity.type
_entity.pdbx_description
1 polymer ?
#
loop_
_entity_poly.entity_id
_entity_poly.type
_entity_poly.pdbx_seq_one_letter_code
_entity_poly.pdbx_strand_id
1 'polypeptide(L)'
;MAQVPAKAWKNYIARLRRLNNTAALKMESFLVHNDTSTDAGLKAALDYAYALSTTYGEGAAALSCEMYDAMAMLSGVNVPPAVPAPTADYGEVAQTVQGIMKWSKLPQSIGAGVGRLVKQAGVDTTMQNALRDGAEWAWVPQGDTCAFCIMLASNGWQKASKKALKNGHAEHIHSNCDCTYAVRFNEKTTVAGYDPEKYKAEYDDAEGGNWREKLNSLRRELGED
;
A
#
# COMPACT_ATOMS: atom_id res chain seq x y z
N MET A 1 17.20 9.03 -19.37
CA MET A 1 16.38 8.13 -18.51
C MET A 1 14.93 8.41 -18.80
N ALA A 2 14.12 7.38 -19.08
CA ALA A 2 12.69 7.54 -19.22
C ALA A 2 12.06 7.67 -17.82
N GLN A 3 11.22 8.69 -17.62
CA GLN A 3 10.57 8.92 -16.34
C GLN A 3 9.07 9.06 -16.55
N VAL A 4 8.27 8.42 -15.71
CA VAL A 4 6.84 8.74 -15.67
C VAL A 4 6.70 10.24 -15.41
N PRO A 5 5.93 10.97 -16.22
CA PRO A 5 5.72 12.38 -15.99
C PRO A 5 5.26 12.63 -14.55
N ALA A 6 5.89 13.57 -13.86
CA ALA A 6 5.59 13.85 -12.45
C ALA A 6 4.09 14.10 -12.19
N LYS A 7 3.41 14.75 -13.14
CA LYS A 7 1.95 14.97 -13.08
C LYS A 7 1.17 13.65 -13.12
N ALA A 8 1.57 12.70 -13.99
CA ALA A 8 0.89 11.40 -14.11
C ALA A 8 1.07 10.57 -12.82
N TRP A 9 2.29 10.54 -12.28
CA TRP A 9 2.59 9.87 -11.02
C TRP A 9 1.80 10.48 -9.85
N LYS A 10 1.81 11.81 -9.71
CA LYS A 10 1.03 12.50 -8.68
C LYS A 10 -0.48 12.24 -8.80
N ASN A 11 -1.02 12.22 -10.00
CA ASN A 11 -2.43 11.92 -10.24
C ASN A 11 -2.78 10.49 -9.85
N TYR A 12 -1.93 9.52 -10.19
CA TYR A 12 -2.09 8.12 -9.79
C TYR A 12 -2.15 8.00 -8.26
N ILE A 13 -1.17 8.56 -7.55
CA ILE A 13 -1.13 8.55 -6.08
C ILE A 13 -2.38 9.22 -5.49
N ALA A 14 -2.78 10.37 -6.01
CA ALA A 14 -3.96 11.09 -5.52
C ALA A 14 -5.26 10.28 -5.71
N ARG A 15 -5.40 9.56 -6.83
CA ARG A 15 -6.54 8.67 -7.08
C ARG A 15 -6.55 7.49 -6.12
N LEU A 16 -5.41 6.81 -5.91
CA LEU A 16 -5.30 5.71 -4.93
C LEU A 16 -5.65 6.17 -3.51
N ARG A 17 -5.06 7.30 -3.08
CA ARG A 17 -5.34 7.90 -1.77
C ARG A 17 -6.83 8.21 -1.60
N ARG A 18 -7.47 8.73 -2.64
CA ARG A 18 -8.92 9.02 -2.61
C ARG A 18 -9.74 7.75 -2.41
N LEU A 19 -9.41 6.64 -3.08
CA LEU A 19 -10.12 5.36 -2.91
C LEU A 19 -9.97 4.84 -1.48
N ASN A 20 -8.74 4.79 -0.96
CA ASN A 20 -8.44 4.33 0.38
C ASN A 20 -9.18 5.15 1.45
N ASN A 21 -9.06 6.48 1.37
CA ASN A 21 -9.68 7.39 2.34
C ASN A 21 -11.21 7.37 2.24
N THR A 22 -11.77 7.26 1.05
CA THR A 22 -13.23 7.19 0.89
C THR A 22 -13.78 5.92 1.52
N ALA A 23 -13.13 4.77 1.34
CA ALA A 23 -13.53 3.53 1.99
C ALA A 23 -13.42 3.63 3.53
N ALA A 24 -12.31 4.18 4.04
CA ALA A 24 -12.10 4.39 5.46
C ALA A 24 -13.20 5.28 6.07
N LEU A 25 -13.43 6.47 5.51
CA LEU A 25 -14.43 7.43 6.01
C LEU A 25 -15.86 6.89 5.94
N LYS A 26 -16.19 6.12 4.90
CA LYS A 26 -17.50 5.46 4.82
C LYS A 26 -17.69 4.42 5.93
N MET A 27 -16.64 3.62 6.22
CA MET A 27 -16.67 2.67 7.32
C MET A 27 -16.79 3.37 8.67
N GLU A 28 -16.03 4.43 8.91
CA GLU A 28 -16.14 5.25 10.11
C GLU A 28 -17.57 5.79 10.31
N SER A 29 -18.11 6.40 9.26
CA SER A 29 -19.49 6.93 9.29
C SER A 29 -20.51 5.83 9.58
N PHE A 30 -20.36 4.64 9.00
CA PHE A 30 -21.23 3.51 9.30
C PHE A 30 -21.19 3.14 10.78
N LEU A 31 -20.00 3.02 11.36
CA LEU A 31 -19.81 2.60 12.75
C LEU A 31 -20.31 3.64 13.77
N VAL A 32 -20.27 4.92 13.41
CA VAL A 32 -20.83 5.99 14.27
C VAL A 32 -22.35 5.92 14.36
N HIS A 33 -23.02 5.45 13.29
CA HIS A 33 -24.47 5.46 13.21
C HIS A 33 -25.13 4.08 13.44
N ASN A 34 -24.35 3.03 13.67
CA ASN A 34 -24.86 1.67 13.83
C ASN A 34 -24.26 1.01 15.07
N ASP A 35 -25.12 0.39 15.88
CA ASP A 35 -24.67 -0.36 17.06
C ASP A 35 -24.09 -1.71 16.63
N THR A 36 -22.80 -1.90 16.89
CA THR A 36 -22.06 -3.13 16.61
C THR A 36 -21.88 -4.03 17.83
N SER A 37 -22.54 -3.74 18.94
CA SER A 37 -22.49 -4.56 20.17
C SER A 37 -23.33 -5.84 20.07
N THR A 38 -24.26 -5.90 19.12
CA THR A 38 -25.10 -7.06 18.85
C THR A 38 -24.53 -7.90 17.70
N ASP A 39 -24.82 -9.20 17.66
CA ASP A 39 -24.41 -10.08 16.56
C ASP A 39 -24.90 -9.59 15.19
N ALA A 40 -26.13 -9.09 15.14
CA ALA A 40 -26.70 -8.53 13.91
C ALA A 40 -25.98 -7.26 13.47
N GLY A 41 -25.66 -6.37 14.39
CA GLY A 41 -24.92 -5.15 14.10
C GLY A 41 -23.47 -5.42 13.71
N LEU A 42 -22.82 -6.37 14.37
CA LEU A 42 -21.48 -6.82 13.99
C LEU A 42 -21.47 -7.41 12.58
N LYS A 43 -22.46 -8.29 12.29
CA LYS A 43 -22.59 -8.87 10.94
C LYS A 43 -22.78 -7.78 9.89
N ALA A 44 -23.65 -6.81 10.13
CA ALA A 44 -23.87 -5.69 9.20
C ALA A 44 -22.59 -4.86 8.98
N ALA A 45 -21.77 -4.65 10.02
CA ALA A 45 -20.50 -3.96 9.90
C ALA A 45 -19.48 -4.75 9.04
N LEU A 46 -19.43 -6.08 9.21
CA LEU A 46 -18.57 -6.95 8.41
C LEU A 46 -19.01 -6.99 6.93
N ASP A 47 -20.31 -7.11 6.68
CA ASP A 47 -20.88 -7.10 5.33
C ASP A 47 -20.56 -5.77 4.61
N TYR A 48 -20.71 -4.65 5.34
CA TYR A 48 -20.39 -3.33 4.79
C TYR A 48 -18.89 -3.13 4.56
N ALA A 49 -18.05 -3.56 5.49
CA ALA A 49 -16.60 -3.53 5.32
C ALA A 49 -16.16 -4.35 4.10
N TYR A 50 -16.73 -5.53 3.90
CA TYR A 50 -16.47 -6.36 2.73
C TYR A 50 -16.89 -5.66 1.43
N ALA A 51 -18.09 -5.10 1.37
CA ALA A 51 -18.55 -4.35 0.20
C ALA A 51 -17.65 -3.16 -0.14
N LEU A 52 -17.19 -2.41 0.88
CA LEU A 52 -16.23 -1.31 0.69
C LEU A 52 -14.88 -1.81 0.20
N SER A 53 -14.32 -2.85 0.84
CA SER A 53 -13.02 -3.42 0.46
C SER A 53 -13.03 -3.94 -0.97
N THR A 54 -14.11 -4.60 -1.40
CA THR A 54 -14.27 -5.09 -2.78
C THR A 54 -14.38 -3.92 -3.76
N THR A 55 -15.37 -3.04 -3.57
CA THR A 55 -15.66 -1.97 -4.54
C THR A 55 -14.48 -1.02 -4.75
N TYR A 56 -13.86 -0.57 -3.66
CA TYR A 56 -12.74 0.36 -3.75
C TYR A 56 -11.42 -0.34 -4.04
N GLY A 57 -11.28 -1.62 -3.64
CA GLY A 57 -10.12 -2.46 -3.94
C GLY A 57 -10.02 -2.77 -5.43
N GLU A 58 -11.14 -3.10 -6.10
CA GLU A 58 -11.20 -3.25 -7.56
C GLU A 58 -10.75 -1.97 -8.27
N GLY A 59 -11.20 -0.80 -7.79
CA GLY A 59 -10.75 0.49 -8.30
C GLY A 59 -9.25 0.72 -8.10
N ALA A 60 -8.68 0.35 -6.96
CA ALA A 60 -7.25 0.46 -6.70
C ALA A 60 -6.45 -0.49 -7.58
N ALA A 61 -6.90 -1.73 -7.77
CA ALA A 61 -6.29 -2.71 -8.65
C ALA A 61 -6.29 -2.23 -10.11
N ALA A 62 -7.42 -1.70 -10.62
CA ALA A 62 -7.52 -1.15 -11.96
C ALA A 62 -6.54 0.02 -12.19
N LEU A 63 -6.44 0.96 -11.23
CA LEU A 63 -5.46 2.04 -11.29
C LEU A 63 -4.02 1.54 -11.32
N SER A 64 -3.73 0.48 -10.58
CA SER A 64 -2.40 -0.12 -10.56
C SER A 64 -2.07 -0.83 -11.86
N CYS A 65 -3.05 -1.45 -12.54
CA CYS A 65 -2.88 -1.96 -13.90
C CYS A 65 -2.54 -0.84 -14.89
N GLU A 66 -3.32 0.26 -14.88
CA GLU A 66 -3.07 1.42 -15.74
C GLU A 66 -1.62 1.96 -15.57
N MET A 67 -1.16 2.08 -14.33
CA MET A 67 0.19 2.57 -14.05
C MET A 67 1.26 1.55 -14.45
N TYR A 68 1.04 0.27 -14.21
CA TYR A 68 1.96 -0.80 -14.59
C TYR A 68 2.19 -0.85 -16.10
N ASP A 69 1.09 -0.81 -16.88
CA ASP A 69 1.14 -0.80 -18.35
C ASP A 69 1.84 0.46 -18.89
N ALA A 70 1.59 1.61 -18.25
CA ALA A 70 2.30 2.85 -18.60
C ALA A 70 3.80 2.75 -18.34
N MET A 71 4.22 2.10 -17.25
CA MET A 71 5.65 1.86 -16.94
C MET A 71 6.29 0.90 -17.95
N ALA A 72 5.59 -0.15 -18.35
CA ALA A 72 6.06 -1.08 -19.38
C ALA A 72 6.26 -0.36 -20.73
N MET A 73 5.28 0.42 -21.16
CA MET A 73 5.36 1.20 -22.39
C MET A 73 6.53 2.21 -22.36
N LEU A 74 6.70 2.95 -21.27
CA LEU A 74 7.80 3.90 -21.10
C LEU A 74 9.17 3.23 -21.10
N SER A 75 9.24 2.00 -20.61
CA SER A 75 10.46 1.18 -20.61
C SER A 75 10.77 0.54 -21.96
N GLY A 76 9.84 0.64 -22.92
CA GLY A 76 9.98 0.02 -24.25
C GLY A 76 9.96 -1.52 -24.20
N VAL A 77 9.33 -2.12 -23.19
CA VAL A 77 9.23 -3.58 -23.07
C VAL A 77 7.86 -4.06 -23.51
N ASN A 78 7.86 -5.26 -24.10
CA ASN A 78 6.63 -5.92 -24.53
C ASN A 78 6.28 -7.03 -23.53
N VAL A 79 5.40 -6.69 -22.59
CA VAL A 79 4.84 -7.64 -21.60
C VAL A 79 3.33 -7.74 -21.78
N PRO A 80 2.69 -8.83 -21.32
CA PRO A 80 1.22 -8.92 -21.33
C PRO A 80 0.60 -7.77 -20.54
N PRO A 81 -0.61 -7.30 -20.90
CA PRO A 81 -1.35 -6.32 -20.12
C PRO A 81 -1.42 -6.72 -18.65
N ALA A 82 -1.37 -5.74 -17.77
CA ALA A 82 -1.48 -6.00 -16.34
C ALA A 82 -2.84 -6.61 -15.98
N VAL A 83 -2.83 -7.54 -15.05
CA VAL A 83 -4.03 -8.22 -14.54
C VAL A 83 -4.28 -7.77 -13.10
N PRO A 84 -5.50 -7.35 -12.75
CA PRO A 84 -5.82 -6.97 -11.39
C PRO A 84 -5.70 -8.17 -10.43
N ALA A 85 -5.08 -7.96 -9.28
CA ALA A 85 -5.09 -8.92 -8.19
C ALA A 85 -6.49 -9.00 -7.56
N PRO A 86 -6.87 -10.16 -6.98
CA PRO A 86 -8.10 -10.27 -6.20
C PRO A 86 -8.12 -9.27 -5.05
N THR A 87 -9.30 -8.79 -4.70
CA THR A 87 -9.52 -8.04 -3.45
C THR A 87 -9.57 -9.01 -2.27
N ALA A 88 -9.43 -8.46 -1.05
CA ALA A 88 -9.57 -9.25 0.17
C ALA A 88 -10.91 -10.02 0.19
N ASP A 89 -10.86 -11.29 0.53
CA ASP A 89 -12.06 -12.09 0.71
C ASP A 89 -12.79 -11.73 2.03
N TYR A 90 -14.00 -12.29 2.22
CA TYR A 90 -14.80 -12.00 3.41
C TYR A 90 -14.10 -12.43 4.70
N GLY A 91 -13.35 -13.54 4.68
CA GLY A 91 -12.62 -14.04 5.84
C GLY A 91 -11.49 -13.09 6.25
N GLU A 92 -10.73 -12.59 5.29
CA GLU A 92 -9.65 -11.61 5.51
C GLU A 92 -10.20 -10.27 6.04
N VAL A 93 -11.32 -9.80 5.47
CA VAL A 93 -11.98 -8.58 5.95
C VAL A 93 -12.47 -8.77 7.37
N ALA A 94 -13.16 -9.90 7.66
CA ALA A 94 -13.65 -10.20 9.00
C ALA A 94 -12.50 -10.33 10.01
N GLN A 95 -11.41 -11.01 9.66
CA GLN A 95 -10.23 -11.13 10.49
C GLN A 95 -9.59 -9.76 10.78
N THR A 96 -9.51 -8.90 9.79
CA THR A 96 -8.97 -7.54 9.93
C THR A 96 -9.82 -6.70 10.87
N VAL A 97 -11.14 -6.62 10.61
CA VAL A 97 -12.07 -5.79 11.40
C VAL A 97 -12.15 -6.30 12.84
N GLN A 98 -12.39 -7.59 13.04
CA GLN A 98 -12.48 -8.19 14.37
C GLN A 98 -11.13 -8.14 15.11
N GLY A 99 -10.02 -8.29 14.40
CA GLY A 99 -8.68 -8.13 14.94
C GLY A 99 -8.47 -6.74 15.53
N ILE A 100 -8.87 -5.69 14.79
CA ILE A 100 -8.80 -4.30 15.28
C ILE A 100 -9.74 -4.09 16.46
N MET A 101 -10.96 -4.58 16.42
CA MET A 101 -11.95 -4.44 17.50
C MET A 101 -11.51 -5.04 18.84
N LYS A 102 -10.53 -5.94 18.86
CA LYS A 102 -9.96 -6.51 20.09
C LYS A 102 -9.12 -5.50 20.90
N TRP A 103 -8.48 -4.56 20.24
CA TRP A 103 -7.60 -3.57 20.88
C TRP A 103 -8.07 -2.12 20.72
N SER A 104 -8.93 -1.83 19.75
CA SER A 104 -9.52 -0.50 19.53
C SER A 104 -10.96 -0.62 19.06
N LYS A 105 -11.85 0.11 19.75
CA LYS A 105 -13.25 0.26 19.32
C LYS A 105 -13.49 1.58 18.58
N LEU A 106 -12.44 2.34 18.30
CA LEU A 106 -12.54 3.62 17.62
C LEU A 106 -12.92 3.39 16.14
N PRO A 107 -13.98 4.04 15.64
CA PRO A 107 -14.37 3.94 14.24
C PRO A 107 -13.22 4.22 13.27
N GLN A 108 -12.36 5.19 13.60
CA GLN A 108 -11.19 5.58 12.80
C GLN A 108 -10.18 4.42 12.65
N SER A 109 -9.94 3.64 13.70
CA SER A 109 -9.02 2.50 13.64
C SER A 109 -9.55 1.42 12.68
N ILE A 110 -10.85 1.15 12.74
CA ILE A 110 -11.50 0.16 11.87
C ILE A 110 -11.56 0.68 10.43
N GLY A 111 -11.92 1.95 10.23
CA GLY A 111 -11.90 2.60 8.93
C GLY A 111 -10.52 2.54 8.27
N ALA A 112 -9.46 2.85 9.02
CA ALA A 112 -8.07 2.75 8.55
C ALA A 112 -7.71 1.30 8.14
N GLY A 113 -8.22 0.29 8.86
CA GLY A 113 -8.08 -1.12 8.50
C GLY A 113 -8.72 -1.46 7.15
N VAL A 114 -9.94 -0.96 6.90
CA VAL A 114 -10.63 -1.12 5.61
C VAL A 114 -9.87 -0.40 4.49
N GLY A 115 -9.42 0.84 4.71
CA GLY A 115 -8.58 1.57 3.75
C GLY A 115 -7.28 0.83 3.41
N ARG A 116 -6.67 0.15 4.40
CA ARG A 116 -5.50 -0.70 4.19
C ARG A 116 -5.80 -1.88 3.25
N LEU A 117 -6.95 -2.53 3.39
CA LEU A 117 -7.37 -3.63 2.49
C LEU A 117 -7.57 -3.14 1.05
N VAL A 118 -8.14 -1.95 0.87
CA VAL A 118 -8.27 -1.31 -0.45
C VAL A 118 -6.90 -1.07 -1.07
N LYS A 119 -5.96 -0.50 -0.30
CA LYS A 119 -4.58 -0.26 -0.74
C LYS A 119 -3.88 -1.56 -1.10
N GLN A 120 -4.09 -2.62 -0.32
CA GLN A 120 -3.51 -3.95 -0.53
C GLN A 120 -3.79 -4.46 -1.95
N ALA A 121 -5.03 -4.36 -2.43
CA ALA A 121 -5.41 -4.82 -3.77
C ALA A 121 -4.59 -4.13 -4.88
N GLY A 122 -4.33 -2.82 -4.75
CA GLY A 122 -3.49 -2.08 -5.71
C GLY A 122 -2.03 -2.52 -5.66
N VAL A 123 -1.49 -2.70 -4.47
CA VAL A 123 -0.09 -3.11 -4.28
C VAL A 123 0.13 -4.56 -4.73
N ASP A 124 -0.81 -5.45 -4.41
CA ASP A 124 -0.77 -6.85 -4.86
C ASP A 124 -0.83 -6.95 -6.38
N THR A 125 -1.66 -6.13 -7.03
CA THR A 125 -1.72 -6.01 -8.48
C THR A 125 -0.34 -5.65 -9.05
N THR A 126 0.30 -4.63 -8.50
CA THR A 126 1.64 -4.22 -8.94
C THR A 126 2.66 -5.34 -8.76
N MET A 127 2.68 -5.98 -7.59
CA MET A 127 3.66 -7.01 -7.25
C MET A 127 3.46 -8.31 -8.04
N GLN A 128 2.23 -8.77 -8.23
CA GLN A 128 1.95 -10.00 -8.97
C GLN A 128 2.32 -9.87 -10.45
N ASN A 129 2.02 -8.72 -11.07
CA ASN A 129 2.45 -8.45 -12.44
C ASN A 129 3.98 -8.31 -12.53
N ALA A 130 4.62 -7.63 -11.58
CA ALA A 130 6.08 -7.52 -11.53
C ALA A 130 6.76 -8.89 -11.40
N LEU A 131 6.18 -9.78 -10.59
CA LEU A 131 6.66 -11.16 -10.44
C LEU A 131 6.49 -11.97 -11.74
N ARG A 132 5.36 -11.83 -12.43
CA ARG A 132 5.09 -12.49 -13.72
C ARG A 132 6.13 -12.09 -14.77
N ASP A 133 6.46 -10.82 -14.84
CA ASP A 133 7.26 -10.24 -15.92
C ASP A 133 8.75 -10.06 -15.54
N GLY A 134 9.15 -10.47 -14.33
CA GLY A 134 10.52 -10.33 -13.84
C GLY A 134 10.98 -8.90 -13.66
N ALA A 135 10.06 -7.96 -13.44
CA ALA A 135 10.34 -6.56 -13.22
C ALA A 135 10.97 -6.31 -11.84
N GLU A 136 11.61 -5.16 -11.68
CA GLU A 136 12.00 -4.65 -10.37
C GLU A 136 10.90 -3.78 -9.79
N TRP A 137 10.83 -3.74 -8.47
CA TRP A 137 9.90 -2.91 -7.71
C TRP A 137 10.61 -2.15 -6.62
N ALA A 138 10.03 -1.06 -6.17
CA ALA A 138 10.53 -0.28 -5.04
C ALA A 138 9.38 0.25 -4.19
N TRP A 139 9.66 0.40 -2.90
CA TRP A 139 8.79 1.10 -1.98
C TRP A 139 8.98 2.60 -2.16
N VAL A 140 7.94 3.31 -2.56
CA VAL A 140 8.00 4.74 -2.87
C VAL A 140 7.17 5.52 -1.86
N PRO A 141 7.82 6.18 -0.90
CA PRO A 141 7.17 7.06 0.04
C PRO A 141 6.48 8.25 -0.64
N GLN A 142 5.39 8.70 -0.05
CA GLN A 142 4.62 9.84 -0.54
C GLN A 142 4.23 10.75 0.65
N GLY A 143 4.59 12.03 0.57
CA GLY A 143 4.26 12.99 1.63
C GLY A 143 5.09 12.80 2.90
N ASP A 144 4.45 12.90 4.06
CA ASP A 144 5.10 12.70 5.37
C ASP A 144 5.44 11.22 5.54
N THR A 145 6.71 10.92 5.40
CA THR A 145 7.22 9.56 5.37
C THR A 145 7.57 9.09 6.78
N CYS A 146 6.89 8.06 7.25
CA CYS A 146 7.20 7.48 8.56
C CYS A 146 8.53 6.70 8.54
N ALA A 147 9.13 6.53 9.70
CA ALA A 147 10.39 5.83 9.91
C ALA A 147 10.42 4.43 9.25
N PHE A 148 9.30 3.70 9.36
CA PHE A 148 9.19 2.38 8.73
C PHE A 148 9.26 2.44 7.20
N CYS A 149 8.64 3.48 6.59
CA CYS A 149 8.70 3.67 5.15
C CYS A 149 10.07 4.14 4.66
N ILE A 150 10.82 4.93 5.46
CA ILE A 150 12.22 5.27 5.17
C ILE A 150 13.05 3.99 5.11
N MET A 151 12.93 3.13 6.13
CA MET A 151 13.63 1.84 6.17
C MET A 151 13.29 0.95 4.95
N LEU A 152 12.03 0.89 4.53
CA LEU A 152 11.63 0.12 3.34
C LEU A 152 12.15 0.74 2.04
N ALA A 153 12.07 2.06 1.92
CA ALA A 153 12.53 2.80 0.73
C ALA A 153 14.06 2.76 0.57
N SER A 154 14.80 2.62 1.67
CA SER A 154 16.26 2.49 1.66
C SER A 154 16.75 1.22 0.97
N ASN A 155 15.89 0.20 0.80
CA ASN A 155 16.25 -1.00 0.03
C ASN A 155 16.35 -0.76 -1.48
N GLY A 156 15.88 0.40 -1.97
CA GLY A 156 15.92 0.74 -3.39
C GLY A 156 15.09 -0.20 -4.27
N TRP A 157 15.55 -0.34 -5.51
CA TRP A 157 14.91 -1.23 -6.49
C TRP A 157 15.31 -2.69 -6.26
N GLN A 158 14.33 -3.57 -6.15
CA GLN A 158 14.49 -4.99 -5.86
C GLN A 158 13.81 -5.82 -6.94
N LYS A 159 14.40 -6.96 -7.30
CA LYS A 159 13.74 -7.92 -8.20
C LYS A 159 12.50 -8.49 -7.53
N ALA A 160 11.39 -8.49 -8.27
CA ALA A 160 10.18 -9.14 -7.81
C ALA A 160 10.43 -10.65 -7.62
N SER A 161 10.04 -11.16 -6.47
CA SER A 161 10.21 -12.57 -6.13
C SER A 161 9.04 -13.05 -5.27
N LYS A 162 8.81 -14.37 -5.26
CA LYS A 162 7.77 -14.97 -4.40
C LYS A 162 7.98 -14.68 -2.91
N LYS A 163 9.21 -14.38 -2.50
CA LYS A 163 9.54 -14.01 -1.11
C LYS A 163 8.97 -12.63 -0.71
N ALA A 164 8.67 -11.77 -1.69
CA ALA A 164 8.03 -10.48 -1.44
C ALA A 164 6.51 -10.59 -1.24
N LEU A 165 5.95 -11.78 -1.40
CA LEU A 165 4.53 -12.08 -1.18
C LEU A 165 4.39 -13.06 0.00
N LYS A 166 3.59 -12.68 0.98
CA LYS A 166 3.20 -13.56 2.09
C LYS A 166 1.73 -13.93 1.94
N ASN A 167 1.44 -15.21 1.81
CA ASN A 167 0.08 -15.70 1.53
C ASN A 167 -0.55 -15.06 0.28
N GLY A 168 0.26 -14.72 -0.73
CA GLY A 168 -0.21 -14.08 -1.96
C GLY A 168 -0.26 -12.55 -1.91
N HIS A 169 -0.03 -11.94 -0.76
CA HIS A 169 -0.07 -10.50 -0.53
C HIS A 169 1.31 -9.88 -0.38
N ALA A 170 1.47 -8.69 -0.94
CA ALA A 170 2.67 -7.88 -0.72
C ALA A 170 2.75 -7.46 0.76
N GLU A 171 3.93 -7.64 1.35
CA GLU A 171 4.15 -7.35 2.77
C GLU A 171 4.27 -5.84 3.05
N HIS A 172 4.21 -5.50 4.33
CA HIS A 172 4.50 -4.17 4.87
C HIS A 172 3.49 -3.07 4.51
N ILE A 173 2.26 -3.44 4.16
CA ILE A 173 1.17 -2.47 4.02
C ILE A 173 0.54 -2.24 5.39
N HIS A 174 0.68 -1.03 5.92
CA HIS A 174 0.04 -0.65 7.18
C HIS A 174 -1.00 0.46 6.99
N SER A 175 -1.87 0.60 7.98
CA SER A 175 -2.88 1.66 8.03
C SER A 175 -2.22 3.04 8.06
N ASN A 176 -2.89 4.05 7.50
CA ASN A 176 -2.44 5.45 7.47
C ASN A 176 -1.10 5.70 6.75
N CYS A 177 -0.62 4.75 5.96
CA CYS A 177 0.59 4.92 5.17
C CYS A 177 0.26 5.41 3.76
N ASP A 178 0.95 6.45 3.31
CA ASP A 178 0.82 7.02 1.97
C ASP A 178 1.74 6.39 0.91
N CYS A 179 2.63 5.49 1.33
CA CYS A 179 3.59 4.84 0.44
C CYS A 179 2.89 3.90 -0.55
N THR A 180 3.49 3.73 -1.72
CA THR A 180 3.02 2.77 -2.72
C THR A 180 4.19 2.03 -3.35
N TYR A 181 3.91 1.04 -4.17
CA TYR A 181 4.92 0.38 -4.97
C TYR A 181 5.01 1.02 -6.36
N ALA A 182 6.24 1.18 -6.84
CA ALA A 182 6.52 1.45 -8.23
C ALA A 182 7.23 0.24 -8.85
N VAL A 183 7.16 0.12 -10.17
CA VAL A 183 7.88 -0.90 -10.92
C VAL A 183 8.79 -0.24 -11.95
N ARG A 184 9.86 -0.93 -12.31
CA ARG A 184 10.67 -0.63 -13.48
C ARG A 184 11.10 -1.92 -14.18
N PHE A 185 11.29 -1.85 -15.47
CA PHE A 185 11.72 -2.98 -16.29
C PHE A 185 13.19 -2.90 -16.70
N ASN A 186 13.81 -1.75 -16.45
CA ASN A 186 15.24 -1.52 -16.67
C ASN A 186 15.71 -0.34 -15.81
N GLU A 187 17.02 -0.22 -15.62
CA GLU A 187 17.62 0.83 -14.79
C GLU A 187 17.47 2.25 -15.33
N LYS A 188 17.05 2.38 -16.61
CA LYS A 188 16.83 3.68 -17.25
C LYS A 188 15.49 4.30 -16.95
N THR A 189 14.58 3.54 -16.32
CA THR A 189 13.22 4.00 -15.97
C THR A 189 13.15 4.28 -14.49
N THR A 190 12.54 5.41 -14.11
CA THR A 190 12.34 5.82 -12.72
C THR A 190 11.00 6.53 -12.53
N VAL A 191 10.62 6.79 -11.31
CA VAL A 191 9.44 7.57 -10.94
C VAL A 191 9.84 8.88 -10.30
N ALA A 192 9.07 9.93 -10.55
CA ALA A 192 9.37 11.27 -10.05
C ALA A 192 9.28 11.29 -8.51
N GLY A 193 10.30 11.87 -7.88
CA GLY A 193 10.36 12.07 -6.43
C GLY A 193 10.85 10.86 -5.65
N TYR A 194 11.23 9.76 -6.30
CA TYR A 194 11.88 8.64 -5.65
C TYR A 194 13.40 8.70 -5.85
N ASP A 195 14.10 8.86 -4.75
CA ASP A 195 15.57 8.84 -4.67
C ASP A 195 15.97 7.82 -3.59
N PRO A 196 16.30 6.58 -3.98
CA PRO A 196 16.66 5.53 -3.04
C PRO A 196 17.94 5.84 -2.26
N GLU A 197 18.89 6.57 -2.85
CA GLU A 197 20.16 6.92 -2.18
C GLU A 197 19.91 7.89 -1.03
N LYS A 198 18.95 8.81 -1.18
CA LYS A 198 18.53 9.69 -0.09
C LYS A 198 18.01 8.87 1.09
N TYR A 199 17.04 7.97 0.87
CA TYR A 199 16.49 7.13 1.92
C TYR A 199 17.51 6.18 2.53
N LYS A 200 18.45 5.69 1.70
CA LYS A 200 19.56 4.88 2.18
C LYS A 200 20.47 5.66 3.12
N ALA A 201 20.83 6.89 2.78
CA ALA A 201 21.64 7.76 3.63
C ALA A 201 20.91 8.04 4.97
N GLU A 202 19.63 8.43 4.94
CA GLU A 202 18.84 8.64 6.14
C GLU A 202 18.79 7.40 7.05
N TYR A 203 18.63 6.21 6.46
CA TYR A 203 18.61 4.96 7.22
C TYR A 203 19.99 4.55 7.75
N ASP A 204 21.04 4.76 6.97
CA ASP A 204 22.41 4.44 7.38
C ASP A 204 22.92 5.35 8.50
N ASP A 205 22.54 6.62 8.49
CA ASP A 205 22.87 7.62 9.53
C ASP A 205 22.11 7.40 10.85
N ALA A 206 20.99 6.65 10.82
CA ALA A 206 20.23 6.34 12.02
C ALA A 206 21.05 5.51 13.03
N GLU A 207 20.99 5.87 14.32
CA GLU A 207 21.72 5.19 15.40
C GLU A 207 21.19 3.76 15.61
N GLY A 208 22.08 2.80 15.76
CA GLY A 208 21.77 1.41 16.12
C GLY A 208 22.59 0.38 15.38
N GLY A 209 22.79 -0.77 16.00
CA GLY A 209 23.54 -1.90 15.48
C GLY A 209 22.69 -2.90 14.66
N ASN A 210 21.35 -2.74 14.68
CA ASN A 210 20.43 -3.59 13.96
C ASN A 210 19.21 -2.78 13.48
N TRP A 211 18.41 -3.39 12.59
CA TRP A 211 17.27 -2.70 11.96
C TRP A 211 16.21 -2.17 12.97
N ARG A 212 16.01 -2.86 14.10
CA ARG A 212 15.04 -2.42 15.12
C ARG A 212 15.51 -1.18 15.85
N GLU A 213 16.79 -1.14 16.20
CA GLU A 213 17.41 0.02 16.84
C GLU A 213 17.40 1.23 15.93
N LYS A 214 17.81 1.05 14.66
CA LYS A 214 17.76 2.10 13.64
C LYS A 214 16.32 2.61 13.41
N LEU A 215 15.35 1.72 13.32
CA LEU A 215 13.94 2.10 13.17
C LEU A 215 13.45 2.93 14.38
N ASN A 216 13.84 2.54 15.60
CA ASN A 216 13.48 3.29 16.79
C ASN A 216 14.22 4.64 16.86
N SER A 217 15.43 4.75 16.34
CA SER A 217 16.13 6.04 16.20
C SER A 217 15.39 6.97 15.26
N LEU A 218 15.06 6.50 14.06
CA LEU A 218 14.28 7.25 13.09
C LEU A 218 12.92 7.72 13.65
N ARG A 219 12.21 6.85 14.41
CA ARG A 219 10.96 7.24 15.06
C ARG A 219 11.14 8.40 16.02
N ARG A 220 12.18 8.36 16.87
CA ARG A 220 12.48 9.47 17.79
C ARG A 220 12.80 10.77 17.03
N GLU A 221 13.59 10.68 15.97
CA GLU A 221 13.96 11.83 15.13
C GLU A 221 12.75 12.46 14.43
N LEU A 222 11.79 11.63 14.01
CA LEU A 222 10.54 12.07 13.36
C LEU A 222 9.42 12.42 14.35
N GLY A 223 9.62 12.19 15.65
CA GLY A 223 8.59 12.42 16.66
C GLY A 223 7.42 11.44 16.58
N GLU A 224 7.68 10.22 16.14
CA GLU A 224 6.72 9.12 16.08
C GLU A 224 6.78 8.31 17.39
N ASP A 225 5.87 8.56 18.33
CA ASP A 225 5.72 7.80 19.58
C ASP A 225 4.82 6.56 19.41
#